data_36cbaa943f22bafb6f410695d44a2e23
#
_entry.id   36cbaa943f22bafb6f410695d44a2e23
#
_cell.length_a   1.000
_cell.length_b   1.000
_cell.length_c   1.000
_cell.angle_alpha   90.00
_cell.angle_beta   90.00
_cell.angle_gamma   90.00
#
_symmetry.space_group_name_H-M   'P 1'
#
loop_
_entity.id
_entity.type
_entity.pdbx_description
1 polymer ?
#
loop_
_entity_poly.entity_id
_entity_poly.type
_entity_poly.pdbx_seq_one_letter_code
_entity_poly.pdbx_strand_id
1 'polypeptide(L)'
;MHAEVHGAPFFVVKTGKTEPKTETLRETAQACVSYSRLWKEGIRSGDAYWVRPEQVTKSAPAGEYLAKGAFMIRGTRNYLRGIELTLAIGLTSRDGRPMLMAGPPSAVRNKCQTYIEIRQGRDSAAEAARKILAILGKKVNETLRTELQRTAIDDVIRLLPPGGVAVVNSISP
;
A
#
# COMPACT_ATOMS: atom_id res chain seq x y z
N MET A 1 -8.23 -8.98 4.42
CA MET A 1 -8.72 -7.68 3.90
C MET A 1 -8.66 -7.71 2.38
N HIS A 2 -9.67 -7.19 1.72
CA HIS A 2 -9.77 -7.09 0.26
C HIS A 2 -10.56 -5.84 -0.11
N ALA A 3 -10.17 -5.13 -1.17
CA ALA A 3 -10.98 -4.03 -1.69
C ALA A 3 -12.21 -4.59 -2.43
N GLU A 4 -13.33 -3.87 -2.37
CA GLU A 4 -14.56 -4.31 -3.05
C GLU A 4 -14.51 -3.99 -4.55
N VAL A 5 -13.47 -4.50 -5.18
CA VAL A 5 -13.25 -4.40 -6.62
C VAL A 5 -12.56 -5.67 -7.13
N HIS A 6 -13.01 -6.14 -8.29
CA HIS A 6 -12.48 -7.37 -8.87
C HIS A 6 -10.98 -7.26 -9.16
N GLY A 7 -10.21 -8.30 -8.81
CA GLY A 7 -8.76 -8.36 -9.05
C GLY A 7 -7.91 -7.54 -8.08
N ALA A 8 -8.49 -7.03 -6.99
CA ALA A 8 -7.72 -6.38 -5.94
C ALA A 8 -6.80 -7.38 -5.21
N PRO A 9 -5.66 -6.94 -4.68
CA PRO A 9 -4.80 -7.80 -3.89
C PRO A 9 -5.43 -8.16 -2.54
N PHE A 10 -5.11 -9.36 -2.04
CA PHE A 10 -5.41 -9.74 -0.66
C PHE A 10 -4.31 -9.22 0.28
N PHE A 11 -4.75 -8.60 1.37
CA PHE A 11 -3.87 -8.20 2.47
C PHE A 11 -4.13 -9.09 3.69
N VAL A 12 -3.06 -9.62 4.28
CA VAL A 12 -3.11 -10.45 5.49
C VAL A 12 -2.59 -9.64 6.67
N VAL A 13 -3.44 -9.38 7.66
CA VAL A 13 -3.03 -8.75 8.91
C VAL A 13 -2.58 -9.85 9.87
N LYS A 14 -1.29 -9.86 10.19
CA LYS A 14 -0.70 -10.84 11.11
C LYS A 14 -0.85 -10.33 12.54
N THR A 15 -1.85 -10.84 13.26
CA THR A 15 -2.20 -10.39 14.63
C THR A 15 -1.73 -11.33 15.73
N GLY A 16 -1.23 -12.51 15.38
CA GLY A 16 -0.98 -13.57 16.36
C GLY A 16 -2.29 -14.00 17.04
N LYS A 17 -2.35 -13.87 18.37
CA LYS A 17 -3.53 -14.21 19.17
C LYS A 17 -4.37 -12.99 19.60
N THR A 18 -4.03 -11.79 19.11
CA THR A 18 -4.71 -10.55 19.50
C THR A 18 -5.61 -10.05 18.37
N GLU A 19 -6.70 -9.36 18.72
CA GLU A 19 -7.52 -8.67 17.73
C GLU A 19 -6.76 -7.43 17.18
N PRO A 20 -6.86 -7.16 15.88
CA PRO A 20 -6.21 -5.99 15.30
C PRO A 20 -6.87 -4.71 15.79
N LYS A 21 -6.07 -3.66 16.04
CA LYS A 21 -6.59 -2.33 16.35
C LYS A 21 -7.36 -1.76 15.18
N THR A 22 -8.35 -0.91 15.45
CA THR A 22 -9.14 -0.23 14.41
C THR A 22 -8.25 0.56 13.44
N GLU A 23 -7.19 1.20 13.93
CA GLU A 23 -6.22 1.91 13.11
C GLU A 23 -5.52 0.98 12.13
N THR A 24 -5.05 -0.18 12.58
CA THR A 24 -4.44 -1.21 11.72
C THR A 24 -5.39 -1.68 10.62
N LEU A 25 -6.68 -1.85 10.96
CA LEU A 25 -7.68 -2.23 9.96
C LEU A 25 -7.89 -1.11 8.94
N ARG A 26 -7.95 0.16 9.36
CA ARG A 26 -8.08 1.32 8.45
C ARG A 26 -6.86 1.48 7.55
N GLU A 27 -5.67 1.38 8.10
CA GLU A 27 -4.41 1.41 7.33
C GLU A 27 -4.37 0.27 6.31
N THR A 28 -4.71 -0.95 6.72
CA THR A 28 -4.75 -2.08 5.80
C THR A 28 -5.79 -1.88 4.70
N ALA A 29 -6.96 -1.32 5.02
CA ALA A 29 -7.99 -0.99 4.03
C ALA A 29 -7.48 0.06 3.03
N GLN A 30 -6.81 1.11 3.51
CA GLN A 30 -6.23 2.16 2.66
C GLN A 30 -5.15 1.59 1.72
N ALA A 31 -4.27 0.73 2.21
CA ALA A 31 -3.32 0.02 1.36
C ALA A 31 -4.06 -0.82 0.31
N CYS A 32 -5.08 -1.57 0.74
CA CYS A 32 -5.82 -2.49 -0.12
C CYS A 32 -6.52 -1.77 -1.29
N VAL A 33 -7.22 -0.65 -1.03
CA VAL A 33 -7.88 0.13 -2.08
C VAL A 33 -6.86 0.86 -2.95
N SER A 34 -5.77 1.38 -2.36
CA SER A 34 -4.75 2.14 -3.10
C SER A 34 -3.94 1.26 -4.06
N TYR A 35 -3.65 0.01 -3.69
CA TYR A 35 -2.95 -0.94 -4.57
C TYR A 35 -3.89 -1.71 -5.50
N SER A 36 -5.18 -1.37 -5.54
CA SER A 36 -6.15 -1.95 -6.45
C SER A 36 -6.23 -1.17 -7.78
N ARG A 37 -6.99 -1.71 -8.74
CA ARG A 37 -7.24 -1.03 -10.02
C ARG A 37 -7.95 0.32 -9.86
N LEU A 38 -8.61 0.59 -8.72
CA LEU A 38 -9.24 1.87 -8.43
C LEU A 38 -8.26 3.04 -8.59
N TRP A 39 -6.98 2.83 -8.24
CA TRP A 39 -5.95 3.84 -8.45
C TRP A 39 -5.77 4.18 -9.93
N LYS A 40 -5.64 3.15 -10.79
CA LYS A 40 -5.47 3.33 -12.24
C LYS A 40 -6.71 3.98 -12.89
N GLU A 41 -7.89 3.70 -12.35
CA GLU A 41 -9.17 4.23 -12.84
C GLU A 41 -9.44 5.68 -12.39
N GLY A 42 -8.57 6.28 -11.57
CA GLY A 42 -8.74 7.64 -11.10
C GLY A 42 -9.78 7.81 -9.99
N ILE A 43 -10.22 6.72 -9.37
CA ILE A 43 -11.21 6.71 -8.29
C ILE A 43 -10.55 7.17 -7.00
N ARG A 44 -11.12 8.19 -6.33
CA ARG A 44 -10.50 8.83 -5.17
C ARG A 44 -10.75 8.11 -3.85
N SER A 45 -11.82 7.35 -3.75
CA SER A 45 -12.16 6.55 -2.58
C SER A 45 -12.76 5.22 -2.98
N GLY A 46 -12.60 4.22 -2.14
CA GLY A 46 -13.15 2.88 -2.37
C GLY A 46 -13.52 2.21 -1.07
N ASP A 47 -14.25 1.11 -1.19
CA ASP A 47 -14.63 0.29 -0.06
C ASP A 47 -13.69 -0.91 0.05
N ALA A 48 -13.40 -1.30 1.27
CA ALA A 48 -12.70 -2.54 1.59
C ALA A 48 -13.47 -3.30 2.66
N TYR A 49 -13.24 -4.59 2.75
CA TYR A 49 -13.79 -5.41 3.81
C TYR A 49 -12.75 -6.38 4.35
N TRP A 50 -12.91 -6.75 5.59
CA TRP A 50 -12.13 -7.81 6.20
C TRP A 50 -13.03 -8.96 6.63
N VAL A 51 -12.40 -10.12 6.70
CA VAL A 51 -13.02 -11.38 7.13
C VAL A 51 -12.02 -12.12 8.00
N ARG A 52 -12.51 -13.04 8.81
CA ARG A 52 -11.65 -13.95 9.57
C ARG A 52 -11.06 -15.04 8.68
N PRO A 53 -9.89 -15.63 9.02
CA PRO A 53 -9.24 -16.65 8.21
C PRO A 53 -10.14 -17.84 7.84
N GLU A 54 -10.96 -18.28 8.78
CA GLU A 54 -11.88 -19.40 8.60
C GLU A 54 -13.01 -19.14 7.60
N GLN A 55 -13.25 -17.89 7.25
CA GLN A 55 -14.21 -17.49 6.20
C GLN A 55 -13.63 -17.61 4.78
N VAL A 56 -12.31 -17.83 4.65
CA VAL A 56 -11.63 -17.88 3.36
C VAL A 56 -11.29 -19.32 3.00
N THR A 57 -11.75 -19.78 1.86
CA THR A 57 -11.50 -21.15 1.39
C THR A 57 -11.08 -21.17 -0.07
N LYS A 58 -10.34 -22.20 -0.44
CA LYS A 58 -10.00 -22.51 -1.85
C LYS A 58 -10.95 -23.56 -2.45
N SER A 59 -11.95 -24.01 -1.69
CA SER A 59 -12.93 -24.98 -2.16
C SER A 59 -14.13 -24.29 -2.75
N ALA A 60 -14.40 -24.53 -4.03
CA ALA A 60 -15.65 -24.10 -4.68
C ALA A 60 -16.84 -24.92 -4.12
N PRO A 61 -18.06 -24.38 -4.09
CA PRO A 61 -19.27 -25.17 -3.92
C PRO A 61 -19.40 -26.27 -4.98
N ALA A 62 -20.20 -27.29 -4.68
CA ALA A 62 -20.47 -28.34 -5.66
C ALA A 62 -21.06 -27.75 -6.94
N GLY A 63 -20.45 -28.07 -8.09
CA GLY A 63 -20.88 -27.57 -9.41
C GLY A 63 -20.31 -26.20 -9.81
N GLU A 64 -19.51 -25.55 -8.98
CA GLU A 64 -18.84 -24.30 -9.32
C GLU A 64 -17.34 -24.48 -9.57
N TYR A 65 -16.81 -23.66 -10.48
CA TYR A 65 -15.37 -23.61 -10.77
C TYR A 65 -14.74 -22.39 -10.09
N LEU A 66 -13.65 -22.61 -9.36
CA LEU A 66 -12.84 -21.55 -8.79
C LEU A 66 -11.53 -21.40 -9.59
N ALA A 67 -11.34 -20.25 -10.21
CA ALA A 67 -10.14 -19.97 -10.98
C ALA A 67 -8.87 -20.06 -10.12
N LYS A 68 -7.75 -20.46 -10.75
CA LYS A 68 -6.44 -20.53 -10.06
C LYS A 68 -6.09 -19.18 -9.45
N GLY A 69 -5.82 -19.16 -8.13
CA GLY A 69 -5.52 -17.95 -7.39
C GLY A 69 -6.73 -17.23 -6.81
N ALA A 70 -7.95 -17.64 -7.12
CA ALA A 70 -9.15 -17.12 -6.51
C ALA A 70 -9.45 -17.78 -5.16
N PHE A 71 -10.23 -17.10 -4.34
CA PHE A 71 -10.68 -17.55 -3.02
C PHE A 71 -12.19 -17.35 -2.90
N MET A 72 -12.85 -18.28 -2.23
CA MET A 72 -14.23 -18.13 -1.84
C MET A 72 -14.29 -17.54 -0.43
N ILE A 73 -15.14 -16.53 -0.27
CA ILE A 73 -15.38 -15.86 1.02
C ILE A 73 -16.80 -16.17 1.47
N ARG A 74 -16.94 -16.76 2.65
CA ARG A 74 -18.23 -17.14 3.24
C ARG A 74 -18.57 -16.31 4.48
N GLY A 75 -19.86 -16.15 4.75
CA GLY A 75 -20.35 -15.43 5.91
C GLY A 75 -20.27 -13.91 5.79
N THR A 76 -20.36 -13.22 6.92
CA THR A 76 -20.47 -11.76 7.00
C THR A 76 -19.14 -11.08 6.68
N ARG A 77 -19.18 -10.05 5.84
CA ARG A 77 -18.07 -9.16 5.56
C ARG A 77 -18.14 -7.93 6.44
N ASN A 78 -17.02 -7.52 7.01
CA ASN A 78 -16.91 -6.32 7.83
C ASN A 78 -16.36 -5.19 6.97
N TYR A 79 -17.21 -4.26 6.58
CA TYR A 79 -16.89 -3.20 5.64
C TYR A 79 -16.23 -1.99 6.30
N LEU A 80 -15.25 -1.43 5.61
CA LEU A 80 -14.73 -0.08 5.81
C LEU A 80 -15.01 0.70 4.51
N ARG A 81 -15.87 1.70 4.59
CA ARG A 81 -16.38 2.41 3.41
C ARG A 81 -15.70 3.76 3.22
N GLY A 82 -15.67 4.21 1.97
CA GLY A 82 -15.19 5.54 1.60
C GLY A 82 -13.71 5.78 1.92
N ILE A 83 -12.88 4.75 1.86
CA ILE A 83 -11.45 4.84 2.16
C ILE A 83 -10.73 5.60 1.05
N GLU A 84 -10.05 6.69 1.40
CA GLU A 84 -9.30 7.51 0.46
C GLU A 84 -8.07 6.75 -0.09
N LEU A 85 -7.82 6.90 -1.39
CA LEU A 85 -6.65 6.32 -2.05
C LEU A 85 -5.48 7.30 -1.96
N THR A 86 -4.67 7.12 -0.95
CA THR A 86 -3.45 7.87 -0.70
C THR A 86 -2.39 6.94 -0.13
N LEU A 87 -1.16 7.07 -0.58
CA LEU A 87 -0.01 6.33 -0.07
C LEU A 87 1.12 7.29 0.28
N ALA A 88 2.08 6.80 1.03
CA ALA A 88 3.34 7.49 1.27
C ALA A 88 4.51 6.54 1.02
N ILE A 89 5.64 7.11 0.66
CA ILE A 89 6.93 6.42 0.54
C ILE A 89 7.91 7.14 1.42
N GLY A 90 8.56 6.41 2.30
CA GLY A 90 9.51 6.95 3.24
C GLY A 90 10.75 6.09 3.38
N LEU A 91 11.75 6.67 4.04
CA LEU A 91 12.99 5.99 4.37
C LEU A 91 12.96 5.55 5.83
N THR A 92 13.12 4.27 6.06
CA THR A 92 13.24 3.63 7.37
C THR A 92 14.58 2.88 7.46
N SER A 93 14.84 2.25 8.58
CA SER A 93 15.98 1.33 8.70
C SER A 93 15.50 -0.03 9.21
N ARG A 94 16.12 -1.09 8.72
CA ARG A 94 15.94 -2.45 9.21
C ARG A 94 17.31 -3.06 9.46
N ASP A 95 17.53 -3.54 10.66
CA ASP A 95 18.83 -4.10 11.08
C ASP A 95 20.02 -3.16 10.78
N GLY A 96 19.82 -1.84 11.01
CA GLY A 96 20.81 -0.79 10.74
C GLY A 96 20.99 -0.42 9.26
N ARG A 97 20.27 -1.06 8.34
CA ARG A 97 20.34 -0.77 6.89
C ARG A 97 19.19 0.10 6.44
N PRO A 98 19.42 1.15 5.67
CA PRO A 98 18.37 1.97 5.08
C PRO A 98 17.48 1.14 4.16
N MET A 99 16.18 1.36 4.24
CA MET A 99 15.18 0.67 3.44
C MET A 99 14.04 1.61 3.07
N LEU A 100 13.56 1.54 1.83
CA LEU A 100 12.33 2.20 1.44
C LEU A 100 11.12 1.43 1.98
N MET A 101 10.15 2.18 2.47
CA MET A 101 8.86 1.67 2.93
C MET A 101 7.75 2.42 2.20
N ALA A 102 6.76 1.71 1.69
CA ALA A 102 5.54 2.28 1.15
C ALA A 102 4.31 1.75 1.88
N GLY A 103 3.29 2.59 2.01
CA GLY A 103 2.06 2.24 2.68
C GLY A 103 1.16 3.44 2.93
N PRO A 104 0.11 3.29 3.73
CA PRO A 104 -0.73 4.40 4.18
C PRO A 104 0.09 5.49 4.88
N PRO A 105 -0.27 6.79 4.70
CA PRO A 105 0.51 7.88 5.25
C PRO A 105 0.75 7.80 6.77
N SER A 106 -0.25 7.40 7.54
CA SER A 106 -0.12 7.21 9.00
C SER A 106 0.91 6.15 9.37
N ALA A 107 0.86 4.98 8.71
CA ALA A 107 1.79 3.88 8.95
C ALA A 107 3.24 4.26 8.59
N VAL A 108 3.41 4.95 7.45
CA VAL A 108 4.74 5.41 6.99
C VAL A 108 5.29 6.48 7.93
N ARG A 109 4.47 7.47 8.32
CA ARG A 109 4.84 8.52 9.28
C ARG A 109 5.33 7.95 10.60
N ASN A 110 4.69 6.91 11.09
CA ASN A 110 5.07 6.26 12.36
C ASN A 110 6.40 5.49 12.28
N LYS A 111 6.92 5.22 11.10
CA LYS A 111 8.13 4.40 10.88
C LYS A 111 9.27 5.14 10.18
N CYS A 112 8.98 6.25 9.52
CA CYS A 112 9.93 6.98 8.70
C CYS A 112 10.04 8.42 9.18
N GLN A 113 11.27 8.90 9.42
CA GLN A 113 11.51 10.30 9.72
C GLN A 113 11.34 11.20 8.49
N THR A 114 11.60 10.64 7.32
CA THR A 114 11.46 11.34 6.04
C THR A 114 10.55 10.53 5.13
N TYR A 115 9.50 11.15 4.65
CA TYR A 115 8.54 10.52 3.74
C TYR A 115 7.93 11.54 2.78
N ILE A 116 7.26 11.02 1.76
CA ILE A 116 6.56 11.77 0.72
C ILE A 116 5.22 11.11 0.52
N GLU A 117 4.15 11.90 0.48
CA GLU A 117 2.84 11.40 0.08
C GLU A 117 2.72 11.37 -1.43
N ILE A 118 2.01 10.36 -1.91
CA ILE A 118 1.68 10.18 -3.32
C ILE A 118 0.17 9.99 -3.48
N ARG A 119 -0.34 10.54 -4.57
CA ARG A 119 -1.73 10.41 -4.98
C ARG A 119 -1.81 10.02 -6.44
N GLN A 120 -3.00 9.76 -6.92
CA GLN A 120 -3.25 9.57 -8.35
C GLN A 120 -2.81 10.81 -9.13
N GLY A 121 -2.17 10.59 -10.27
CA GLY A 121 -1.64 11.67 -11.09
C GLY A 121 -1.31 11.21 -12.50
N ARG A 122 -0.44 11.97 -13.16
CA ARG A 122 -0.10 11.75 -14.58
C ARG A 122 1.33 11.27 -14.79
N ASP A 123 2.19 11.35 -13.76
CA ASP A 123 3.56 10.87 -13.90
C ASP A 123 3.56 9.35 -14.10
N SER A 124 4.34 8.88 -15.03
CA SER A 124 4.65 7.46 -15.16
C SER A 124 5.37 6.95 -13.91
N ALA A 125 5.37 5.65 -13.69
CA ALA A 125 6.06 5.05 -12.56
C ALA A 125 7.55 5.44 -12.51
N ALA A 126 8.22 5.50 -13.65
CA ALA A 126 9.63 5.87 -13.74
C ALA A 126 9.86 7.38 -13.43
N GLU A 127 8.99 8.27 -13.89
CA GLU A 127 9.06 9.70 -13.55
C GLU A 127 8.79 9.93 -12.06
N ALA A 128 7.75 9.30 -11.52
CA ALA A 128 7.44 9.38 -10.10
C ALA A 128 8.59 8.86 -9.24
N ALA A 129 9.18 7.71 -9.60
CA ALA A 129 10.32 7.13 -8.88
C ALA A 129 11.53 8.08 -8.85
N ARG A 130 11.88 8.70 -9.97
CA ARG A 130 12.97 9.69 -10.02
C ARG A 130 12.68 10.91 -9.14
N LYS A 131 11.45 11.45 -9.18
CA LYS A 131 11.02 12.57 -8.34
C LYS A 131 11.11 12.21 -6.85
N ILE A 132 10.62 11.03 -6.47
CA ILE A 132 10.65 10.53 -5.10
C ILE A 132 12.09 10.44 -4.58
N LEU A 133 12.98 9.78 -5.33
CA LEU A 133 14.39 9.64 -4.95
C LEU A 133 15.08 11.00 -4.82
N ALA A 134 14.81 11.92 -5.76
CA ALA A 134 15.39 13.26 -5.73
C ALA A 134 14.94 14.07 -4.50
N ILE A 135 13.66 13.97 -4.12
CA ILE A 135 13.12 14.70 -2.97
C ILE A 135 13.61 14.07 -1.66
N LEU A 136 13.56 12.74 -1.52
CA LEU A 136 14.08 12.04 -0.35
C LEU A 136 15.57 12.32 -0.16
N GLY A 137 16.36 12.30 -1.24
CA GLY A 137 17.81 12.58 -1.18
C GLY A 137 18.17 14.00 -0.72
N LYS A 138 17.28 14.98 -0.91
CA LYS A 138 17.48 16.35 -0.38
C LYS A 138 17.20 16.47 1.13
N LYS A 139 16.45 15.54 1.70
CA LYS A 139 15.96 15.60 3.09
C LYS A 139 16.72 14.70 4.06
N VAL A 140 17.65 13.91 3.57
CA VAL A 140 18.42 12.97 4.37
C VAL A 140 19.88 13.45 4.52
N ASN A 141 20.56 12.97 5.56
CA ASN A 141 21.99 13.20 5.75
C ASN A 141 22.83 12.53 4.65
N GLU A 142 24.12 12.87 4.57
CA GLU A 142 25.03 12.40 3.52
C GLU A 142 25.15 10.87 3.45
N THR A 143 25.18 10.20 4.61
CA THR A 143 25.26 8.73 4.68
C THR A 143 24.03 8.06 4.02
N LEU A 144 22.83 8.52 4.38
CA LEU A 144 21.58 8.01 3.79
C LEU A 144 21.41 8.40 2.32
N ARG A 145 21.95 9.56 1.93
CA ARG A 145 21.97 10.00 0.54
C ARG A 145 22.79 9.05 -0.34
N THR A 146 23.97 8.68 0.13
CA THR A 146 24.83 7.71 -0.58
C THR A 146 24.13 6.37 -0.75
N GLU A 147 23.43 5.88 0.26
CA GLU A 147 22.64 4.64 0.15
C GLU A 147 21.46 4.78 -0.79
N LEU A 148 20.74 5.91 -0.76
CA LEU A 148 19.65 6.19 -1.69
C LEU A 148 20.13 6.25 -3.16
N GLN A 149 21.33 6.75 -3.42
CA GLN A 149 21.92 6.77 -4.76
C GLN A 149 22.20 5.36 -5.31
N ARG A 150 22.38 4.38 -4.42
CA ARG A 150 22.52 2.97 -4.79
C ARG A 150 21.19 2.26 -5.01
N THR A 151 20.09 2.89 -4.58
CA THR A 151 18.74 2.33 -4.79
C THR A 151 18.37 2.42 -6.26
N ALA A 152 18.06 1.28 -6.86
CA ALA A 152 17.60 1.25 -8.23
C ALA A 152 16.22 1.89 -8.37
N ILE A 153 15.99 2.57 -9.48
CA ILE A 153 14.66 3.15 -9.82
C ILE A 153 13.59 2.05 -9.78
N ASP A 154 13.92 0.86 -10.23
CA ASP A 154 13.02 -0.30 -10.23
C ASP A 154 12.56 -0.72 -8.82
N ASP A 155 13.39 -0.52 -7.80
CA ASP A 155 13.00 -0.80 -6.41
C ASP A 155 11.91 0.15 -5.93
N VAL A 156 11.97 1.42 -6.35
CA VAL A 156 10.91 2.40 -6.08
C VAL A 156 9.65 2.07 -6.88
N ILE A 157 9.81 1.73 -8.17
CA ILE A 157 8.67 1.38 -9.05
C ILE A 157 7.85 0.23 -8.48
N ARG A 158 8.50 -0.78 -7.90
CA ARG A 158 7.82 -1.92 -7.26
C ARG A 158 6.97 -1.54 -6.05
N LEU A 159 7.23 -0.39 -5.45
CA LEU A 159 6.48 0.14 -4.32
C LEU A 159 5.29 1.01 -4.74
N LEU A 160 5.23 1.41 -6.01
CA LEU A 160 4.17 2.27 -6.52
C LEU A 160 2.88 1.49 -6.82
N PRO A 161 1.71 2.12 -6.65
CA PRO A 161 0.44 1.54 -7.08
C PRO A 161 0.35 1.50 -8.60
N PRO A 162 -0.58 0.69 -9.16
CA PRO A 162 -0.77 0.60 -10.60
C PRO A 162 -1.35 1.90 -11.17
N GLY A 163 -0.75 2.47 -12.19
CA GLY A 163 -1.23 3.68 -12.88
C GLY A 163 -0.39 4.92 -12.64
N GLY A 164 -0.93 6.07 -13.00
CA GLY A 164 -0.25 7.35 -12.88
C GLY A 164 -0.17 7.83 -11.42
N VAL A 165 0.92 8.51 -11.10
CA VAL A 165 1.22 9.01 -9.76
C VAL A 165 1.42 10.52 -9.80
N ALA A 166 1.02 11.21 -8.76
CA ALA A 166 1.44 12.58 -8.45
C ALA A 166 2.16 12.57 -7.10
N VAL A 167 3.34 13.15 -7.08
CA VAL A 167 4.10 13.35 -5.84
C VAL A 167 3.56 14.60 -5.17
N VAL A 168 2.99 14.45 -3.98
CA VAL A 168 2.51 15.57 -3.17
C VAL A 168 3.66 16.04 -2.29
N ASN A 169 3.92 17.35 -2.29
CA ASN A 169 5.00 17.91 -1.49
C ASN A 169 4.90 17.46 -0.04
N SER A 170 5.99 16.89 0.45
CA SER A 170 6.11 16.31 1.77
C SER A 170 5.84 17.31 2.88
N ILE A 171 5.04 16.94 3.82
CA ILE A 171 5.04 17.50 5.15
C ILE A 171 6.13 16.73 5.90
N SER A 172 7.27 17.36 6.14
CA SER A 172 8.15 16.92 7.24
C SER A 172 7.58 17.48 8.52
N PRO A 173 7.58 16.74 9.63
CA PRO A 173 7.27 17.30 10.93
C PRO A 173 8.27 18.39 11.31
#